data_995f1696cf009052ef8589576ab4be9e
#
_entry.id   995f1696cf009052ef8589576ab4be9e
#
_cell.length_a   1.000
_cell.length_b   1.000
_cell.length_c   1.000
_cell.angle_alpha   90.00
_cell.angle_beta   90.00
_cell.angle_gamma   90.00
#
_symmetry.space_group_name_H-M   'P 1'
#
loop_
_entity.id
_entity.type
_entity.pdbx_description
1 polymer ?
#
loop_
_entity_poly.entity_id
_entity_poly.type
_entity_poly.pdbx_seq_one_letter_code
_entity_poly.pdbx_strand_id
1 'polypeptide(L)'
;MLEPFSTLQESGLAQPQAGADKLDGWSPELLVSLDWVRLAELARGLAAEAGCELAGSRNFPDGSVMFAMIEQPRSTTPQRALVKLAPWNEWGATPETVEHFANEVATARNSRGILIAPAGFSTAALHTAQRHRIEAVDATTLCSALSGLRPEKSEIMFAVATMGDYATPTCPICDKRLHRTEQTAASLPSRTIDVTGLIADPVVCDQLLITESAEATFLQEVRCCSLIVRGQADGNFVCQGPVTLEAGGILSGTVAARALNVRDGGQLLGQFHILEGKLESLVKSATRWHWRCANATNALGCSQVQFEPHEPG
;
A
#
# COMPACT_ATOMS: atom_id res chain seq x y z
N MET A 1 -15.66 37.17 -46.86
CA MET A 1 -16.70 36.22 -46.49
C MET A 1 -15.97 34.96 -46.06
N LEU A 2 -15.85 34.77 -44.74
CA LEU A 2 -15.26 33.59 -44.12
C LEU A 2 -16.37 32.93 -43.33
N GLU A 3 -16.71 31.71 -43.69
CA GLU A 3 -17.73 30.91 -43.01
C GLU A 3 -17.23 30.34 -41.68
N PRO A 4 -18.11 30.13 -40.68
CA PRO A 4 -17.73 29.73 -39.36
C PRO A 4 -17.60 28.21 -39.25
N PHE A 5 -16.59 27.79 -38.47
CA PHE A 5 -16.32 26.41 -38.07
C PHE A 5 -17.49 25.79 -37.32
N SER A 6 -18.06 24.72 -37.88
CA SER A 6 -19.07 23.86 -37.25
C SER A 6 -18.51 22.97 -36.20
N THR A 7 -19.13 23.05 -35.03
CA THR A 7 -19.45 21.99 -34.05
C THR A 7 -18.58 20.72 -34.04
N LEU A 8 -17.68 20.66 -33.07
CA LEU A 8 -17.19 19.40 -32.51
C LEU A 8 -18.19 18.87 -31.48
N GLN A 9 -18.77 17.72 -31.76
CA GLN A 9 -19.60 16.95 -30.87
C GLN A 9 -18.81 16.59 -29.61
N GLU A 10 -19.32 17.01 -28.46
CA GLU A 10 -18.92 16.54 -27.15
C GLU A 10 -19.31 15.07 -26.99
N SER A 11 -18.36 14.17 -27.17
CA SER A 11 -18.48 12.79 -26.70
C SER A 11 -18.39 12.79 -25.18
N GLY A 12 -19.51 12.47 -24.55
CA GLY A 12 -19.66 12.40 -23.10
C GLY A 12 -18.65 11.47 -22.45
N LEU A 13 -17.65 12.06 -21.83
CA LEU A 13 -16.82 11.40 -20.81
C LEU A 13 -17.62 11.42 -19.51
N ALA A 14 -18.04 10.24 -19.07
CA ALA A 14 -18.64 10.04 -17.77
C ALA A 14 -17.64 10.56 -16.71
N GLN A 15 -18.06 11.61 -15.99
CA GLN A 15 -17.34 12.12 -14.83
C GLN A 15 -17.37 11.04 -13.74
N PRO A 16 -16.23 10.67 -13.14
CA PRO A 16 -16.25 9.91 -11.92
C PRO A 16 -16.85 10.79 -10.81
N GLN A 17 -18.02 10.40 -10.31
CA GLN A 17 -18.59 10.97 -9.11
C GLN A 17 -17.76 10.50 -7.91
N ALA A 18 -16.65 11.16 -7.66
CA ALA A 18 -16.08 11.20 -6.33
C ALA A 18 -16.95 12.17 -5.52
N GLY A 19 -17.52 11.70 -4.42
CA GLY A 19 -18.24 12.54 -3.49
C GLY A 19 -17.34 13.71 -3.12
N ALA A 20 -17.76 14.93 -3.47
CA ALA A 20 -17.07 16.15 -3.12
C ALA A 20 -17.32 16.44 -1.63
N ASP A 21 -16.69 15.67 -0.75
CA ASP A 21 -16.43 16.13 0.60
C ASP A 21 -15.49 17.32 0.49
N LYS A 22 -15.96 18.45 0.99
CA LYS A 22 -15.22 19.70 0.98
C LYS A 22 -13.94 19.47 1.77
N LEU A 23 -12.81 19.43 1.08
CA LEU A 23 -11.50 19.31 1.73
C LEU A 23 -11.25 20.61 2.51
N ASP A 24 -11.38 20.54 3.83
CA ASP A 24 -11.30 21.72 4.72
C ASP A 24 -9.84 22.10 5.08
N GLY A 25 -8.84 21.43 4.49
CA GLY A 25 -7.43 21.69 4.74
C GLY A 25 -6.55 20.44 4.71
N TRP A 26 -5.35 20.56 5.20
CA TRP A 26 -4.41 19.45 5.30
C TRP A 26 -4.87 18.41 6.31
N SER A 27 -4.84 17.14 5.91
CA SER A 27 -5.03 16.01 6.81
C SER A 27 -4.08 14.86 6.45
N PRO A 28 -3.74 13.98 7.40
CA PRO A 28 -2.93 12.81 7.12
C PRO A 28 -3.55 11.91 6.04
N GLU A 29 -4.88 11.74 6.05
CA GLU A 29 -5.63 10.93 5.09
C GLU A 29 -5.52 11.49 3.68
N LEU A 30 -5.61 12.82 3.53
CA LEU A 30 -5.38 13.48 2.24
C LEU A 30 -3.97 13.19 1.74
N LEU A 31 -2.95 13.33 2.59
CA LEU A 31 -1.55 13.13 2.20
C LEU A 31 -1.26 11.69 1.78
N VAL A 32 -1.89 10.71 2.43
CA VAL A 32 -1.79 9.29 2.03
C VAL A 32 -2.48 9.05 0.67
N SER A 33 -3.55 9.78 0.37
CA SER A 33 -4.31 9.62 -0.89
C SER A 33 -3.68 10.31 -2.10
N LEU A 34 -2.72 11.22 -1.89
CA LEU A 34 -2.09 11.96 -2.98
C LEU A 34 -1.24 11.07 -3.89
N ASP A 35 -1.29 11.34 -5.19
CA ASP A 35 -0.32 10.80 -6.15
C ASP A 35 1.12 11.16 -5.73
N TRP A 36 2.05 10.24 -5.91
CA TRP A 36 3.46 10.44 -5.58
C TRP A 36 4.08 11.69 -6.21
N VAL A 37 3.62 12.11 -7.41
CA VAL A 37 4.06 13.36 -8.06
C VAL A 37 3.68 14.56 -7.21
N ARG A 38 2.46 14.57 -6.64
CA ARG A 38 1.99 15.63 -5.76
C ARG A 38 2.77 15.67 -4.45
N LEU A 39 3.00 14.50 -3.87
CA LEU A 39 3.83 14.39 -2.65
C LEU A 39 5.27 14.87 -2.91
N ALA A 40 5.84 14.55 -4.07
CA ALA A 40 7.17 15.01 -4.47
C ALA A 40 7.22 16.53 -4.61
N GLU A 41 6.18 17.15 -5.18
CA GLU A 41 6.09 18.63 -5.28
C GLU A 41 5.96 19.28 -3.89
N LEU A 42 5.15 18.69 -3.00
CA LEU A 42 5.02 19.16 -1.61
C LEU A 42 6.35 19.08 -0.87
N ALA A 43 7.07 17.97 -0.99
CA ALA A 43 8.39 17.81 -0.36
C ALA A 43 9.40 18.86 -0.88
N ARG A 44 9.39 19.11 -2.19
CA ARG A 44 10.23 20.17 -2.81
C ARG A 44 9.84 21.56 -2.32
N GLY A 45 8.55 21.84 -2.25
CA GLY A 45 8.04 23.12 -1.75
C GLY A 45 8.43 23.38 -0.29
N LEU A 46 8.28 22.38 0.59
CA LEU A 46 8.71 22.48 1.98
C LEU A 46 10.22 22.71 2.10
N ALA A 47 11.02 22.00 1.32
CA ALA A 47 12.46 22.18 1.31
C ALA A 47 12.85 23.60 0.84
N ALA A 48 12.19 24.14 -0.18
CA ALA A 48 12.40 25.50 -0.65
C ALA A 48 12.05 26.55 0.42
N GLU A 49 10.94 26.38 1.14
CA GLU A 49 10.55 27.26 2.27
C GLU A 49 11.54 27.14 3.45
N ALA A 50 12.20 26.00 3.61
CA ALA A 50 13.29 25.80 4.57
C ALA A 50 14.64 26.40 4.10
N GLY A 51 14.69 26.99 2.90
CA GLY A 51 15.90 27.56 2.30
C GLY A 51 16.82 26.54 1.66
N CYS A 52 16.30 25.39 1.25
CA CYS A 52 17.06 24.39 0.51
C CYS A 52 16.92 24.57 -1.00
N GLU A 53 18.01 24.39 -1.72
CA GLU A 53 18.03 24.35 -3.19
C GLU A 53 18.08 22.91 -3.70
N LEU A 54 17.28 22.62 -4.73
CA LEU A 54 17.30 21.32 -5.40
C LEU A 54 18.57 21.20 -6.26
N ALA A 55 19.44 20.24 -5.91
CA ALA A 55 20.64 19.94 -6.68
C ALA A 55 20.42 18.84 -7.74
N GLY A 56 19.40 18.02 -7.56
CA GLY A 56 19.03 16.97 -8.50
C GLY A 56 17.87 16.12 -8.00
N SER A 57 17.21 15.42 -8.90
CA SER A 57 16.17 14.47 -8.58
C SER A 57 16.30 13.19 -9.40
N ARG A 58 15.87 12.07 -8.85
CA ARG A 58 15.84 10.77 -9.51
C ARG A 58 14.55 10.03 -9.16
N ASN A 59 13.84 9.60 -10.19
CA ASN A 59 12.69 8.72 -10.06
C ASN A 59 13.15 7.27 -10.22
N PHE A 60 12.52 6.36 -9.47
CA PHE A 60 12.79 4.93 -9.54
C PHE A 60 11.56 4.20 -10.09
N PRO A 61 11.75 3.02 -10.72
CA PRO A 61 10.64 2.23 -11.27
C PRO A 61 9.62 1.76 -10.23
N ASP A 62 10.01 1.67 -8.96
CA ASP A 62 9.16 1.32 -7.82
C ASP A 62 8.25 2.48 -7.36
N GLY A 63 8.32 3.65 -8.02
CA GLY A 63 7.58 4.84 -7.66
C GLY A 63 8.21 5.67 -6.54
N SER A 64 9.38 5.26 -6.02
CA SER A 64 10.14 6.10 -5.10
C SER A 64 10.82 7.26 -5.85
N VAL A 65 11.01 8.37 -5.14
CA VAL A 65 11.67 9.56 -5.68
C VAL A 65 12.75 10.00 -4.71
N MET A 66 13.92 10.32 -5.21
CA MET A 66 15.01 10.85 -4.40
C MET A 66 15.40 12.25 -4.87
N PHE A 67 15.60 13.15 -3.91
CA PHE A 67 16.07 14.52 -4.13
C PHE A 67 17.41 14.72 -3.43
N ALA A 68 18.35 15.31 -4.13
CA ALA A 68 19.54 15.87 -3.52
C ALA A 68 19.30 17.39 -3.27
N MET A 69 19.36 17.78 -2.02
CA MET A 69 19.14 19.16 -1.58
C MET A 69 20.43 19.75 -1.03
N ILE A 70 20.60 21.05 -1.23
CA ILE A 70 21.68 21.85 -0.64
C ILE A 70 21.03 22.89 0.26
N GLU A 71 21.27 22.78 1.55
CA GLU A 71 20.84 23.81 2.51
C GLU A 71 21.70 25.05 2.30
N GLN A 72 21.06 26.19 2.07
CA GLN A 72 21.77 27.49 2.00
C GLN A 72 22.40 27.79 3.36
N PRO A 73 23.69 28.01 3.42
CA PRO A 73 24.37 28.07 4.72
C PRO A 73 23.96 29.31 5.50
N ARG A 74 23.43 29.09 6.70
CA ARG A 74 23.55 30.06 7.78
C ARG A 74 24.97 30.06 8.38
N SER A 75 25.84 29.14 7.95
CA SER A 75 27.23 28.94 8.34
C SER A 75 28.10 28.62 7.11
N THR A 76 29.42 28.67 7.28
CA THR A 76 30.45 28.64 6.21
C THR A 76 30.49 27.32 5.40
N THR A 77 29.76 26.29 5.75
CA THR A 77 29.77 25.00 5.03
C THR A 77 28.35 24.61 4.62
N PRO A 78 28.07 24.43 3.29
CA PRO A 78 26.76 23.97 2.83
C PRO A 78 26.52 22.55 3.32
N GLN A 79 25.37 22.34 3.96
CA GLN A 79 24.92 21.00 4.33
C GLN A 79 24.13 20.41 3.17
N ARG A 80 24.34 19.12 2.92
CA ARG A 80 23.57 18.37 1.92
C ARG A 80 22.55 17.51 2.62
N ALA A 81 21.37 17.38 2.01
CA ALA A 81 20.36 16.45 2.44
C ALA A 81 19.95 15.56 1.26
N LEU A 82 19.81 14.28 1.51
CA LEU A 82 19.10 13.36 0.63
C LEU A 82 17.70 13.17 1.19
N VAL A 83 16.70 13.45 0.39
CA VAL A 83 15.30 13.24 0.72
C VAL A 83 14.78 12.14 -0.18
N LYS A 84 14.27 11.06 0.38
CA LYS A 84 13.63 9.97 -0.37
C LYS A 84 12.16 9.91 0.00
N LEU A 85 11.31 9.94 -1.01
CA LEU A 85 9.92 9.59 -0.90
C LEU A 85 9.82 8.07 -1.12
N ALA A 86 9.30 7.35 -0.13
CA ALA A 86 9.06 5.91 -0.23
C ALA A 86 8.10 5.57 -1.38
N PRO A 87 8.13 4.34 -1.91
CA PRO A 87 7.22 3.92 -2.94
C PRO A 87 5.76 4.21 -2.56
N TRP A 88 4.98 4.72 -3.49
CA TRP A 88 3.60 5.15 -3.24
C TRP A 88 2.68 4.01 -2.76
N ASN A 89 3.00 2.79 -3.12
CA ASN A 89 2.23 1.58 -2.83
C ASN A 89 2.68 0.80 -1.58
N GLU A 90 3.64 1.32 -0.81
CA GLU A 90 4.05 0.66 0.42
C GLU A 90 3.07 0.91 1.56
N TRP A 91 2.71 -0.14 2.27
CA TRP A 91 1.87 -0.13 3.49
C TRP A 91 2.57 0.50 4.71
N GLY A 92 3.63 1.22 4.47
CA GLY A 92 4.53 1.78 5.44
C GLY A 92 5.96 1.29 5.20
N ALA A 93 6.92 2.13 5.56
CA ALA A 93 8.33 1.80 5.41
C ALA A 93 8.74 0.67 6.36
N THR A 94 9.42 -0.34 5.80
CA THR A 94 9.99 -1.47 6.54
C THR A 94 11.43 -1.18 7.00
N PRO A 95 12.02 -1.98 7.90
CA PRO A 95 13.43 -1.86 8.24
C PRO A 95 14.35 -1.93 7.02
N GLU A 96 14.03 -2.79 6.04
CA GLU A 96 14.80 -2.98 4.82
C GLU A 96 14.78 -1.71 3.95
N THR A 97 13.62 -1.05 3.83
CA THR A 97 13.47 0.24 3.13
C THR A 97 14.39 1.29 3.76
N VAL A 98 14.41 1.37 5.08
CA VAL A 98 15.26 2.31 5.83
C VAL A 98 16.74 1.98 5.67
N GLU A 99 17.15 0.71 5.78
CA GLU A 99 18.54 0.27 5.63
C GLU A 99 19.06 0.54 4.22
N HIS A 100 18.24 0.26 3.20
CA HIS A 100 18.61 0.57 1.82
C HIS A 100 18.86 2.06 1.64
N PHE A 101 17.96 2.91 2.13
CA PHE A 101 18.14 4.36 2.06
C PHE A 101 19.33 4.85 2.89
N ALA A 102 19.57 4.28 4.06
CA ALA A 102 20.74 4.63 4.89
C ALA A 102 22.06 4.35 4.16
N ASN A 103 22.15 3.26 3.39
CA ASN A 103 23.30 2.95 2.56
C ASN A 103 23.49 3.99 1.43
N GLU A 104 22.39 4.47 0.81
CA GLU A 104 22.43 5.55 -0.18
C GLU A 104 22.97 6.85 0.46
N VAL A 105 22.50 7.21 1.66
CA VAL A 105 22.98 8.37 2.42
C VAL A 105 24.46 8.24 2.79
N ALA A 106 24.90 7.05 3.22
CA ALA A 106 26.29 6.80 3.59
C ALA A 106 27.26 6.96 2.40
N THR A 107 26.82 6.65 1.17
CA THR A 107 27.61 6.86 -0.05
C THR A 107 27.65 8.33 -0.47
N ALA A 108 26.65 9.10 -0.11
CA ALA A 108 26.57 10.54 -0.39
C ALA A 108 27.25 11.33 0.73
N ARG A 109 28.54 11.62 0.56
CA ARG A 109 29.39 12.27 1.58
C ARG A 109 28.71 13.48 2.22
N ASN A 110 28.69 13.53 3.56
CA ASN A 110 28.19 14.64 4.38
C ASN A 110 26.71 14.98 4.12
N SER A 111 25.86 13.97 3.85
CA SER A 111 24.44 14.18 3.63
C SER A 111 23.64 13.75 4.85
N ARG A 112 22.63 14.54 5.22
CA ARG A 112 21.54 14.16 6.12
C ARG A 112 20.53 13.34 5.32
N GLY A 113 19.97 12.27 5.89
CA GLY A 113 18.95 11.46 5.26
C GLY A 113 17.56 11.80 5.80
N ILE A 114 16.60 12.06 4.94
CA ILE A 114 15.18 12.27 5.27
C ILE A 114 14.37 11.28 4.44
N LEU A 115 13.66 10.36 5.10
CA LEU A 115 12.77 9.40 4.46
C LEU A 115 11.32 9.80 4.71
N ILE A 116 10.59 10.10 3.64
CA ILE A 116 9.18 10.45 3.68
C ILE A 116 8.38 9.21 3.28
N ALA A 117 7.56 8.70 4.20
CA ALA A 117 6.67 7.58 3.98
C ALA A 117 5.26 7.94 4.51
N PRO A 118 4.37 8.49 3.66
CA PRO A 118 3.05 8.93 4.11
C PRO A 118 2.22 7.80 4.74
N ALA A 119 2.33 6.57 4.25
CA ALA A 119 1.69 5.39 4.84
C ALA A 119 2.26 5.00 6.23
N GLY A 120 3.31 5.70 6.73
CA GLY A 120 3.90 5.49 8.04
C GLY A 120 5.12 4.57 8.04
N PHE A 121 5.51 4.17 9.24
CA PHE A 121 6.69 3.33 9.51
C PHE A 121 6.32 2.23 10.50
N SER A 122 6.80 1.03 10.28
CA SER A 122 6.73 0.01 11.31
C SER A 122 7.60 0.40 12.52
N THR A 123 7.28 -0.12 13.72
CA THR A 123 8.09 0.13 14.93
C THR A 123 9.56 -0.24 14.72
N ALA A 124 9.82 -1.37 14.05
CA ALA A 124 11.17 -1.82 13.74
C ALA A 124 11.87 -0.87 12.75
N ALA A 125 11.14 -0.30 11.76
CA ALA A 125 11.66 0.71 10.84
C ALA A 125 12.06 2.00 11.56
N LEU A 126 11.26 2.47 12.53
CA LEU A 126 11.61 3.65 13.33
C LEU A 126 12.89 3.43 14.15
N HIS A 127 13.07 2.26 14.77
CA HIS A 127 14.31 1.92 15.47
C HIS A 127 15.51 1.89 14.52
N THR A 128 15.32 1.36 13.30
CA THR A 128 16.37 1.35 12.28
C THR A 128 16.71 2.76 11.82
N ALA A 129 15.70 3.63 11.61
CA ALA A 129 15.91 5.03 11.24
C ALA A 129 16.72 5.79 12.32
N GLN A 130 16.36 5.62 13.60
CA GLN A 130 17.11 6.20 14.70
C GLN A 130 18.57 5.74 14.74
N ARG A 131 18.82 4.44 14.57
CA ARG A 131 20.19 3.84 14.56
C ARG A 131 21.04 4.44 13.43
N HIS A 132 20.46 4.68 12.25
CA HIS A 132 21.15 5.24 11.11
C HIS A 132 21.07 6.76 10.99
N ARG A 133 20.44 7.43 11.97
CA ARG A 133 20.23 8.90 11.96
C ARG A 133 19.47 9.36 10.72
N ILE A 134 18.52 8.56 10.26
CA ILE A 134 17.57 8.93 9.22
C ILE A 134 16.37 9.61 9.88
N GLU A 135 16.01 10.77 9.39
CA GLU A 135 14.79 11.46 9.78
C GLU A 135 13.60 10.79 9.09
N ALA A 136 12.70 10.25 9.87
CA ALA A 136 11.48 9.59 9.41
C ALA A 136 10.33 10.60 9.42
N VAL A 137 9.69 10.80 8.26
CA VAL A 137 8.58 11.74 8.08
C VAL A 137 7.36 10.97 7.57
N ASP A 138 6.35 10.83 8.41
CA ASP A 138 5.05 10.25 8.07
C ASP A 138 4.02 11.32 7.63
N ALA A 139 2.80 10.91 7.30
CA ALA A 139 1.74 11.84 6.92
C ALA A 139 1.40 12.84 8.02
N THR A 140 1.46 12.44 9.29
CA THR A 140 1.16 13.32 10.43
C THR A 140 2.21 14.42 10.57
N THR A 141 3.48 14.04 10.47
CA THR A 141 4.61 14.96 10.52
C THR A 141 4.57 15.91 9.31
N LEU A 142 4.31 15.38 8.11
CA LEU A 142 4.20 16.17 6.89
C LEU A 142 3.01 17.14 6.96
N CYS A 143 1.86 16.70 7.46
CA CYS A 143 0.68 17.52 7.68
C CYS A 143 0.99 18.69 8.64
N SER A 144 1.67 18.42 9.74
CA SER A 144 2.09 19.45 10.71
C SER A 144 3.02 20.47 10.08
N ALA A 145 3.98 20.02 9.26
CA ALA A 145 4.89 20.91 8.55
C ALA A 145 4.17 21.83 7.56
N LEU A 146 3.23 21.29 6.77
CA LEU A 146 2.44 22.04 5.80
C LEU A 146 1.50 23.06 6.48
N SER A 147 0.86 22.66 7.57
CA SER A 147 -0.03 23.53 8.36
C SER A 147 0.75 24.62 9.12
N GLY A 148 2.00 24.38 9.43
CA GLY A 148 2.90 25.34 10.10
C GLY A 148 3.49 26.41 9.16
N LEU A 149 3.26 26.33 7.86
CA LEU A 149 3.67 27.36 6.91
C LEU A 149 2.84 28.64 7.09
N ARG A 150 3.35 29.76 6.53
CA ARG A 150 2.55 30.96 6.41
C ARG A 150 1.25 30.67 5.65
N PRO A 151 0.09 31.21 6.07
CA PRO A 151 -1.21 30.88 5.51
C PRO A 151 -1.26 30.91 3.98
N GLU A 152 -0.74 31.98 3.37
CA GLU A 152 -0.73 32.15 1.90
C GLU A 152 0.05 31.04 1.19
N LYS A 153 1.16 30.58 1.81
CA LYS A 153 1.99 29.49 1.25
C LYS A 153 1.31 28.13 1.41
N SER A 154 0.74 27.90 2.59
CA SER A 154 -0.02 26.69 2.87
C SER A 154 -1.19 26.53 1.91
N GLU A 155 -1.95 27.61 1.66
CA GLU A 155 -3.07 27.65 0.71
C GLU A 155 -2.63 27.38 -0.72
N ILE A 156 -1.55 28.00 -1.18
CA ILE A 156 -1.01 27.75 -2.53
C ILE A 156 -0.60 26.28 -2.68
N MET A 157 0.14 25.74 -1.70
CA MET A 157 0.57 24.34 -1.74
C MET A 157 -0.62 23.38 -1.70
N PHE A 158 -1.64 23.68 -0.90
CA PHE A 158 -2.87 22.92 -0.84
C PHE A 158 -3.62 22.93 -2.18
N ALA A 159 -3.79 24.10 -2.79
CA ALA A 159 -4.43 24.24 -4.09
C ALA A 159 -3.68 23.44 -5.18
N VAL A 160 -2.34 23.51 -5.21
CA VAL A 160 -1.51 22.75 -6.17
C VAL A 160 -1.66 21.25 -5.93
N ALA A 161 -1.62 20.80 -4.68
CA ALA A 161 -1.72 19.39 -4.32
C ALA A 161 -3.07 18.78 -4.69
N THR A 162 -4.16 19.54 -4.52
CA THR A 162 -5.54 19.06 -4.71
C THR A 162 -6.17 19.45 -6.05
N MET A 163 -5.44 20.13 -6.93
CA MET A 163 -5.96 20.57 -8.22
C MET A 163 -6.23 19.40 -9.16
N GLY A 164 -7.46 19.25 -9.62
CA GLY A 164 -7.88 18.21 -10.56
C GLY A 164 -7.87 16.81 -9.93
N ASP A 165 -7.48 15.82 -10.72
CA ASP A 165 -7.32 14.46 -10.22
C ASP A 165 -5.97 14.33 -9.50
N TYR A 166 -6.01 14.35 -8.18
CA TYR A 166 -4.82 14.32 -7.31
C TYR A 166 -4.53 12.93 -6.73
N ALA A 167 -5.48 12.01 -6.84
CA ALA A 167 -5.39 10.69 -6.21
C ALA A 167 -5.00 9.57 -7.20
N THR A 168 -5.33 9.71 -8.49
CA THR A 168 -4.94 8.71 -9.47
C THR A 168 -3.42 8.71 -9.68
N PRO A 169 -2.72 7.58 -9.43
CA PRO A 169 -1.27 7.55 -9.51
C PRO A 169 -0.76 7.73 -10.94
N THR A 170 0.41 8.31 -11.03
CA THR A 170 1.14 8.52 -12.29
C THR A 170 2.17 7.40 -12.46
N CYS A 171 2.34 6.90 -13.69
CA CYS A 171 3.37 5.92 -14.00
C CYS A 171 4.77 6.53 -13.84
N PRO A 172 5.66 6.00 -12.99
CA PRO A 172 6.99 6.58 -12.78
C PRO A 172 7.94 6.45 -13.98
N ILE A 173 7.54 5.69 -15.00
CA ILE A 173 8.36 5.44 -16.19
C ILE A 173 7.97 6.35 -17.37
N CYS A 174 6.67 6.60 -17.57
CA CYS A 174 6.19 7.32 -18.74
C CYS A 174 5.27 8.51 -18.43
N ASP A 175 5.12 8.87 -17.17
CA ASP A 175 4.36 10.02 -16.65
C ASP A 175 2.85 10.04 -17.05
N LYS A 176 2.32 8.92 -17.52
CA LYS A 176 0.89 8.79 -17.81
C LYS A 176 0.13 8.35 -16.57
N ARG A 177 -1.10 8.83 -16.43
CA ARG A 177 -2.01 8.36 -15.38
C ARG A 177 -2.22 6.86 -15.51
N LEU A 178 -2.19 6.18 -14.39
CA LEU A 178 -2.48 4.76 -14.32
C LEU A 178 -3.99 4.53 -14.42
N HIS A 179 -4.38 3.42 -15.01
CA HIS A 179 -5.77 3.01 -15.06
C HIS A 179 -6.03 1.99 -13.96
N ARG A 180 -7.13 2.20 -13.26
CA ARG A 180 -7.64 1.23 -12.32
C ARG A 180 -8.22 0.06 -13.12
N THR A 181 -7.55 -1.07 -13.09
CA THR A 181 -8.11 -2.33 -13.62
C THR A 181 -8.77 -3.07 -12.47
N GLU A 182 -10.09 -3.28 -12.58
CA GLU A 182 -10.70 -4.35 -11.81
C GLU A 182 -10.03 -5.64 -12.27
N GLN A 183 -9.17 -6.22 -11.46
CA GLN A 183 -9.07 -7.65 -11.53
C GLN A 183 -10.41 -8.13 -11.00
N THR A 184 -11.29 -8.56 -11.91
CA THR A 184 -12.34 -9.51 -11.59
C THR A 184 -11.64 -10.52 -10.72
N ALA A 185 -12.02 -10.62 -9.45
CA ALA A 185 -11.30 -11.38 -8.45
C ALA A 185 -10.85 -12.69 -9.10
N ALA A 186 -9.59 -12.76 -9.48
CA ALA A 186 -9.00 -14.06 -9.72
C ALA A 186 -9.27 -14.76 -8.39
N SER A 187 -10.09 -15.77 -8.42
CA SER A 187 -10.42 -16.57 -7.24
C SER A 187 -9.12 -16.73 -6.48
N LEU A 188 -9.11 -16.36 -5.20
CA LEU A 188 -7.96 -16.56 -4.35
C LEU A 188 -7.40 -17.95 -4.67
N PRO A 189 -6.09 -18.13 -4.80
CA PRO A 189 -5.55 -19.43 -5.19
C PRO A 189 -6.01 -20.48 -4.17
N SER A 190 -6.44 -21.63 -4.64
CA SER A 190 -6.63 -22.78 -3.76
C SER A 190 -5.27 -23.21 -3.22
N ARG A 191 -5.17 -23.47 -1.93
CA ARG A 191 -3.95 -23.91 -1.27
C ARG A 191 -4.12 -25.30 -0.68
N THR A 192 -3.16 -26.16 -0.94
CA THR A 192 -3.11 -27.50 -0.35
C THR A 192 -1.94 -27.57 0.61
N ILE A 193 -2.18 -28.05 1.81
CA ILE A 193 -1.17 -28.34 2.83
C ILE A 193 -1.02 -29.85 2.91
N ASP A 194 0.14 -30.33 2.58
CA ASP A 194 0.55 -31.74 2.57
C ASP A 194 1.77 -32.01 3.46
N VAL A 195 2.15 -31.02 4.27
CA VAL A 195 3.34 -31.07 5.13
C VAL A 195 2.97 -31.16 6.60
N THR A 196 3.87 -31.73 7.39
CA THR A 196 3.80 -31.73 8.86
C THR A 196 4.72 -30.66 9.43
N GLY A 197 4.20 -29.79 10.30
CA GLY A 197 4.98 -28.78 10.98
C GLY A 197 4.27 -27.46 11.23
N LEU A 198 5.10 -26.46 11.60
CA LEU A 198 4.63 -25.10 11.91
C LEU A 198 4.57 -24.24 10.65
N ILE A 199 3.44 -23.58 10.42
CA ILE A 199 3.24 -22.63 9.34
C ILE A 199 3.20 -21.23 9.96
N ALA A 200 4.31 -20.48 9.77
CA ALA A 200 4.48 -19.16 10.33
C ALA A 200 3.90 -18.05 9.43
N ASP A 201 3.81 -18.31 8.12
CA ASP A 201 3.30 -17.34 7.16
C ASP A 201 1.77 -17.21 7.23
N PRO A 202 1.22 -16.00 7.03
CA PRO A 202 -0.22 -15.82 6.96
C PRO A 202 -0.79 -16.57 5.75
N VAL A 203 -1.90 -17.26 5.95
CA VAL A 203 -2.58 -18.03 4.91
C VAL A 203 -3.89 -17.35 4.54
N VAL A 204 -3.95 -16.81 3.30
CA VAL A 204 -5.18 -16.26 2.72
C VAL A 204 -5.40 -16.95 1.36
N CYS A 205 -6.53 -17.66 1.22
CA CYS A 205 -6.81 -18.42 0.01
C CYS A 205 -8.33 -18.59 -0.21
N ASP A 206 -8.72 -19.01 -1.40
CA ASP A 206 -10.13 -19.36 -1.69
C ASP A 206 -10.51 -20.67 -1.00
N GLN A 207 -9.81 -21.74 -1.35
CA GLN A 207 -10.00 -23.03 -0.73
C GLN A 207 -8.71 -23.49 -0.05
N LEU A 208 -8.80 -23.89 1.21
CA LEU A 208 -7.71 -24.55 1.93
C LEU A 208 -8.04 -26.03 2.09
N LEU A 209 -7.14 -26.87 1.59
CA LEU A 209 -7.20 -28.31 1.76
C LEU A 209 -6.05 -28.78 2.64
N ILE A 210 -6.35 -29.44 3.76
CA ILE A 210 -5.39 -30.16 4.59
C ILE A 210 -5.49 -31.64 4.23
N THR A 211 -4.41 -32.20 3.68
CA THR A 211 -4.39 -33.62 3.21
C THR A 211 -4.34 -34.60 4.37
N GLU A 212 -4.65 -35.87 4.10
CA GLU A 212 -4.69 -36.93 5.12
C GLU A 212 -3.36 -37.14 5.87
N SER A 213 -2.25 -36.88 5.19
CA SER A 213 -0.89 -37.02 5.76
C SER A 213 -0.39 -35.77 6.50
N ALA A 214 -1.13 -34.66 6.44
CA ALA A 214 -0.67 -33.41 6.99
C ALA A 214 -1.04 -33.26 8.48
N GLU A 215 -0.06 -32.77 9.26
CA GLU A 215 -0.23 -32.32 10.66
C GLU A 215 0.30 -30.88 10.76
N ALA A 216 -0.56 -29.88 10.53
CA ALA A 216 -0.16 -28.49 10.38
C ALA A 216 -0.61 -27.64 11.57
N THR A 217 0.31 -26.91 12.18
CA THR A 217 0.01 -25.89 13.20
C THR A 217 0.25 -24.49 12.63
N PHE A 218 -0.81 -23.69 12.58
CA PHE A 218 -0.77 -22.33 12.04
C PHE A 218 -0.51 -21.33 13.18
N LEU A 219 0.57 -20.57 13.10
CA LEU A 219 0.92 -19.55 14.08
C LEU A 219 0.16 -18.25 13.91
N GLN A 220 -0.42 -18.03 12.74
CA GLN A 220 -1.21 -16.84 12.41
C GLN A 220 -2.63 -17.23 12.00
N GLU A 221 -3.54 -16.27 12.04
CA GLU A 221 -4.92 -16.48 11.61
C GLU A 221 -4.99 -16.88 10.14
N VAL A 222 -5.67 -17.97 9.87
CA VAL A 222 -5.94 -18.48 8.52
C VAL A 222 -7.25 -17.90 8.01
N ARG A 223 -7.23 -17.27 6.86
CA ARG A 223 -8.44 -16.74 6.20
C ARG A 223 -8.69 -17.44 4.88
N CYS A 224 -9.88 -18.04 4.74
CA CYS A 224 -10.26 -18.73 3.50
C CYS A 224 -11.77 -18.62 3.22
N CYS A 225 -12.16 -18.88 1.96
CA CYS A 225 -13.57 -18.99 1.61
C CYS A 225 -14.14 -20.36 2.00
N SER A 226 -13.32 -21.43 1.89
CA SER A 226 -13.70 -22.76 2.33
C SER A 226 -12.51 -23.54 2.89
N LEU A 227 -12.77 -24.40 3.88
CA LEU A 227 -11.74 -25.25 4.50
C LEU A 227 -12.18 -26.72 4.44
N ILE A 228 -11.31 -27.57 3.94
CA ILE A 228 -11.48 -29.00 3.92
C ILE A 228 -10.33 -29.65 4.70
N VAL A 229 -10.64 -30.39 5.76
CA VAL A 229 -9.65 -31.06 6.61
C VAL A 229 -9.83 -32.57 6.50
N ARG A 230 -8.77 -33.24 6.02
CA ARG A 230 -8.62 -34.70 5.98
C ARG A 230 -7.59 -35.18 6.98
N GLY A 231 -6.56 -34.40 7.25
CA GLY A 231 -5.51 -34.64 8.22
C GLY A 231 -5.74 -33.89 9.53
N GLN A 232 -4.65 -33.36 10.13
CA GLN A 232 -4.72 -32.60 11.38
C GLN A 232 -4.34 -31.15 11.14
N ALA A 233 -5.13 -30.23 11.70
CA ALA A 233 -4.82 -28.81 11.67
C ALA A 233 -5.11 -28.18 13.03
N ASP A 234 -4.20 -27.31 13.48
CA ASP A 234 -4.34 -26.53 14.70
C ASP A 234 -4.10 -25.05 14.43
N GLY A 235 -4.94 -24.16 14.99
CA GLY A 235 -4.81 -22.72 14.83
C GLY A 235 -6.11 -21.95 14.94
N ASN A 236 -6.07 -20.70 14.42
CA ASN A 236 -7.24 -19.84 14.33
C ASN A 236 -7.69 -19.73 12.87
N PHE A 237 -8.93 -20.12 12.59
CA PHE A 237 -9.48 -20.18 11.24
C PHE A 237 -10.71 -19.28 11.11
N VAL A 238 -10.69 -18.41 10.10
CA VAL A 238 -11.84 -17.57 9.72
C VAL A 238 -12.23 -17.94 8.29
N CYS A 239 -13.37 -18.67 8.15
CA CYS A 239 -13.87 -19.17 6.89
C CYS A 239 -15.17 -18.45 6.50
N GLN A 240 -15.21 -17.81 5.35
CA GLN A 240 -16.41 -17.11 4.87
C GLN A 240 -17.52 -18.08 4.41
N GLY A 241 -17.18 -19.29 4.11
CA GLY A 241 -18.09 -20.35 3.72
C GLY A 241 -18.02 -21.56 4.66
N PRO A 242 -18.19 -22.77 4.13
CA PRO A 242 -18.24 -23.96 4.95
C PRO A 242 -16.85 -24.45 5.34
N VAL A 243 -16.77 -25.00 6.56
CA VAL A 243 -15.69 -25.88 7.01
C VAL A 243 -16.18 -27.29 6.92
N THR A 244 -15.44 -28.19 6.24
CA THR A 244 -15.77 -29.60 6.10
C THR A 244 -14.65 -30.41 6.73
N LEU A 245 -15.01 -31.20 7.76
CA LEU A 245 -14.13 -32.20 8.34
C LEU A 245 -14.48 -33.53 7.70
N GLU A 246 -13.57 -34.09 6.92
CA GLU A 246 -13.75 -35.42 6.31
C GLU A 246 -13.37 -36.53 7.30
N ALA A 247 -13.58 -37.78 6.92
CA ALA A 247 -13.25 -38.91 7.75
C ALA A 247 -11.77 -38.90 8.16
N GLY A 248 -11.50 -38.92 9.47
CA GLY A 248 -10.15 -38.84 10.00
C GLY A 248 -9.59 -37.42 10.15
N GLY A 249 -10.29 -36.40 9.63
CA GLY A 249 -9.89 -35.01 9.78
C GLY A 249 -10.06 -34.50 11.21
N ILE A 250 -9.01 -33.90 11.77
CA ILE A 250 -9.01 -33.31 13.11
C ILE A 250 -8.69 -31.84 12.99
N LEU A 251 -9.57 -30.98 13.50
CA LEU A 251 -9.39 -29.55 13.54
C LEU A 251 -9.38 -29.06 14.99
N SER A 252 -8.28 -28.46 15.41
CA SER A 252 -8.08 -27.93 16.76
C SER A 252 -8.00 -26.41 16.77
N GLY A 253 -8.37 -25.78 17.88
CA GLY A 253 -8.25 -24.33 18.07
C GLY A 253 -9.58 -23.58 17.94
N THR A 254 -9.54 -22.37 17.34
CA THR A 254 -10.73 -21.52 17.18
C THR A 254 -11.13 -21.47 15.71
N VAL A 255 -12.40 -21.75 15.45
CA VAL A 255 -12.94 -21.74 14.07
C VAL A 255 -14.16 -20.82 14.00
N ALA A 256 -14.11 -19.83 13.15
CA ALA A 256 -15.23 -18.97 12.81
C ALA A 256 -15.65 -19.25 11.36
N ALA A 257 -16.87 -19.75 11.13
CA ALA A 257 -17.34 -20.09 9.78
C ALA A 257 -18.87 -19.96 9.67
N ARG A 258 -19.38 -19.94 8.42
CA ARG A 258 -20.84 -19.92 8.17
C ARG A 258 -21.51 -21.26 8.37
N ALA A 259 -20.78 -22.32 8.14
CA ALA A 259 -21.29 -23.68 8.31
C ALA A 259 -20.16 -24.64 8.68
N LEU A 260 -20.47 -25.62 9.47
CA LEU A 260 -19.59 -26.74 9.80
C LEU A 260 -20.24 -28.05 9.36
N ASN A 261 -19.54 -28.77 8.50
CA ASN A 261 -19.93 -30.10 8.04
C ASN A 261 -18.94 -31.11 8.61
N VAL A 262 -19.38 -31.96 9.52
CA VAL A 262 -18.54 -33.03 10.08
C VAL A 262 -19.03 -34.36 9.50
N ARG A 263 -18.16 -35.05 8.76
CA ARG A 263 -18.42 -36.40 8.26
C ARG A 263 -18.03 -37.44 9.31
N ASP A 264 -18.51 -38.64 9.13
CA ASP A 264 -18.24 -39.76 10.06
C ASP A 264 -16.73 -39.90 10.28
N GLY A 265 -16.30 -39.79 11.55
CA GLY A 265 -14.88 -39.85 11.93
C GLY A 265 -14.13 -38.52 11.94
N GLY A 266 -14.73 -37.42 11.46
CA GLY A 266 -14.18 -36.07 11.62
C GLY A 266 -14.30 -35.55 13.07
N GLN A 267 -13.33 -34.80 13.55
CA GLN A 267 -13.31 -34.29 14.92
C GLN A 267 -13.00 -32.79 14.92
N LEU A 268 -13.78 -32.05 15.74
CA LEU A 268 -13.45 -30.65 16.08
C LEU A 268 -13.08 -30.59 17.56
N LEU A 269 -11.86 -30.12 17.83
CA LEU A 269 -11.32 -29.98 19.17
C LEU A 269 -11.07 -28.49 19.45
N GLY A 270 -12.07 -27.81 20.00
CA GLY A 270 -11.93 -26.38 20.28
C GLY A 270 -13.25 -25.61 20.24
N GLN A 271 -13.17 -24.32 19.87
CA GLN A 271 -14.32 -23.44 19.82
C GLN A 271 -14.78 -23.23 18.39
N PHE A 272 -16.08 -23.31 18.18
CA PHE A 272 -16.70 -23.00 16.90
C PHE A 272 -17.68 -21.84 17.04
N HIS A 273 -17.50 -20.79 16.21
CA HIS A 273 -18.36 -19.63 16.15
C HIS A 273 -19.07 -19.59 14.79
N ILE A 274 -20.40 -19.55 14.80
CA ILE A 274 -21.16 -19.31 13.57
C ILE A 274 -21.08 -17.83 13.25
N LEU A 275 -20.62 -17.53 12.04
CA LEU A 275 -20.59 -16.17 11.51
C LEU A 275 -22.00 -15.81 11.00
N GLU A 276 -22.76 -15.04 11.78
CA GLU A 276 -24.06 -14.50 11.41
C GLU A 276 -23.88 -13.11 10.76
N GLY A 277 -24.61 -12.88 9.65
CA GLY A 277 -24.63 -11.56 8.97
C GLY A 277 -23.87 -11.51 7.65
N LYS A 278 -23.96 -10.36 6.98
CA LYS A 278 -23.12 -10.03 5.81
C LYS A 278 -21.70 -9.76 6.31
N LEU A 279 -20.88 -10.80 6.37
CA LEU A 279 -19.46 -10.55 6.38
C LEU A 279 -19.10 -9.75 5.12
N GLU A 280 -18.41 -8.65 5.30
CA GLU A 280 -17.69 -8.06 4.19
C GLU A 280 -16.83 -9.18 3.61
N SER A 281 -17.08 -9.50 2.35
CA SER A 281 -16.47 -10.68 1.76
C SER A 281 -14.94 -10.53 1.82
N LEU A 282 -14.20 -11.61 2.15
CA LEU A 282 -12.75 -11.69 1.92
C LEU A 282 -12.44 -11.27 0.47
N VAL A 283 -13.38 -11.48 -0.45
CA VAL A 283 -13.36 -11.02 -1.83
C VAL A 283 -13.48 -9.49 -1.92
N LYS A 284 -14.17 -8.78 -1.00
CA LYS A 284 -14.15 -7.31 -0.97
C LYS A 284 -12.84 -6.75 -0.43
N SER A 285 -12.22 -7.42 0.54
CA SER A 285 -10.85 -7.11 0.94
C SER A 285 -9.78 -7.68 -0.01
N ALA A 286 -10.16 -8.58 -0.91
CA ALA A 286 -9.30 -9.12 -1.98
C ALA A 286 -9.66 -8.57 -3.37
N THR A 287 -10.54 -7.58 -3.49
CA THR A 287 -10.59 -6.76 -4.69
C THR A 287 -9.32 -5.90 -4.68
N ARG A 288 -8.19 -6.55 -4.96
CA ARG A 288 -6.94 -5.85 -5.20
C ARG A 288 -7.11 -5.06 -6.47
N TRP A 289 -7.35 -3.79 -6.33
CA TRP A 289 -7.28 -2.86 -7.42
C TRP A 289 -5.82 -2.74 -7.81
N HIS A 290 -5.49 -3.16 -9.02
CA HIS A 290 -4.15 -2.91 -9.54
C HIS A 290 -4.20 -1.70 -10.45
N TRP A 291 -3.29 -0.80 -10.23
CA TRP A 291 -3.05 0.28 -11.15
C TRP A 291 -2.11 -0.20 -12.26
N ARG A 292 -2.53 -0.10 -13.51
CA ARG A 292 -1.73 -0.48 -14.67
C ARG A 292 -1.50 0.72 -15.58
N CYS A 293 -0.30 0.79 -16.14
CA CYS A 293 0.00 1.74 -17.17
C CYS A 293 -0.63 1.31 -18.50
N ALA A 294 -1.28 2.24 -19.22
CA ALA A 294 -1.82 1.99 -20.55
C ALA A 294 -0.73 1.56 -21.57
N ASN A 295 0.53 1.92 -21.29
CA ASN A 295 1.70 1.56 -22.09
C ASN A 295 2.38 0.25 -21.63
N ALA A 296 1.71 -0.61 -20.88
CA ALA A 296 2.29 -1.84 -20.32
C ALA A 296 2.87 -2.81 -21.36
N THR A 297 2.52 -2.64 -22.63
CA THR A 297 3.01 -3.48 -23.75
C THR A 297 4.21 -2.89 -24.49
N ASN A 298 4.70 -1.71 -24.11
CA ASN A 298 5.80 -1.06 -24.83
C ASN A 298 7.19 -1.40 -24.25
N ALA A 299 8.22 -1.10 -25.06
CA ALA A 299 9.62 -1.33 -24.75
C ALA A 299 10.17 -0.53 -23.54
N LEU A 300 9.36 0.36 -22.93
CA LEU A 300 9.78 1.22 -21.83
C LEU A 300 9.73 0.53 -20.46
N GLY A 301 9.30 -0.73 -20.36
CA GLY A 301 9.25 -1.47 -19.10
C GLY A 301 8.07 -1.13 -18.18
N CYS A 302 7.07 -0.39 -18.68
CA CYS A 302 5.86 -0.05 -17.90
C CYS A 302 5.05 -1.28 -17.46
N SER A 303 5.27 -2.45 -18.05
CA SER A 303 4.62 -3.72 -17.65
C SER A 303 4.94 -4.16 -16.22
N GLN A 304 6.02 -3.65 -15.65
CA GLN A 304 6.45 -3.95 -14.27
C GLN A 304 5.84 -2.99 -13.23
N VAL A 305 5.17 -1.93 -13.68
CA VAL A 305 4.56 -0.94 -12.79
C VAL A 305 3.21 -1.48 -12.32
N GLN A 306 3.18 -2.02 -11.11
CA GLN A 306 1.97 -2.46 -10.42
C GLN A 306 1.94 -1.78 -9.05
N PHE A 307 0.86 -1.07 -8.76
CA PHE A 307 0.63 -0.46 -7.46
C PHE A 307 -0.59 -1.09 -6.80
N GLU A 308 -0.44 -1.48 -5.56
CA GLU A 308 -1.56 -1.92 -4.72
C GLU A 308 -2.07 -0.71 -3.94
N PRO A 309 -3.37 -0.40 -4.01
CA PRO A 309 -3.91 0.73 -3.26
C PRO A 309 -3.87 0.44 -1.77
N HIS A 310 -3.63 1.49 -0.99
CA HIS A 310 -3.90 1.48 0.44
C HIS A 310 -5.43 1.54 0.61
N GLU A 311 -6.03 0.50 1.19
CA GLU A 311 -7.41 0.60 1.67
C GLU A 311 -7.38 1.31 3.03
N PRO A 312 -8.09 2.44 3.18
CA PRO A 312 -8.30 3.01 4.50
C PRO A 312 -9.10 2.00 5.33
N GLY A 313 -8.54 1.58 6.46
CA GLY A 313 -9.19 0.74 7.46
C GLY A 313 -10.35 1.46 8.15
#